data_a8e0ae7e5247b7ad6df51d75cae0ae27
#
_entry.id   a8e0ae7e5247b7ad6df51d75cae0ae27
#
_cell.length_a   1.000
_cell.length_b   1.000
_cell.length_c   1.000
_cell.angle_alpha   90.00
_cell.angle_beta   90.00
_cell.angle_gamma   90.00
#
_symmetry.space_group_name_H-M   'P 1'
#
loop_
_entity.id
_entity.type
_entity.pdbx_description
1 polymer ?
#
loop_
_entity_poly.entity_id
_entity_poly.type
_entity_poly.pdbx_seq_one_letter_code
_entity_poly.pdbx_strand_id
1 'polypeptide(L)'
;IIQKLKKLKINIKFSSDFIIGYPGETAEDFNKTLNLMKNIEFINSYSFIFSGRPGTPAFNLPKVDNIEAKKRLIQFQTVAGNIKKKYRETLINQTRAVLFENKINNDNIYFGRDEYFNSVVVKSDERLTGTIKNIKILESNQNTLFGKIISTISQKKNAA
;
A
#
# COMPACT_ATOMS: atom_id res chain seq x y z
N ILE A 1 -18.61 3.50 -9.24
CA ILE A 1 -18.36 3.57 -7.78
C ILE A 1 -17.10 4.38 -7.51
N ILE A 2 -15.92 3.99 -7.99
CA ILE A 2 -14.61 4.64 -7.72
C ILE A 2 -14.63 6.15 -8.06
N GLN A 3 -15.13 6.53 -9.23
CA GLN A 3 -15.22 7.94 -9.62
C GLN A 3 -16.12 8.76 -8.68
N LYS A 4 -17.21 8.18 -8.19
CA LYS A 4 -18.09 8.84 -7.20
C LYS A 4 -17.34 9.06 -5.88
N LEU A 5 -16.59 8.05 -5.41
CA LEU A 5 -15.80 8.15 -4.18
C LEU A 5 -14.68 9.19 -4.30
N LYS A 6 -13.98 9.24 -5.44
CA LYS A 6 -12.94 10.25 -5.71
C LYS A 6 -13.51 11.69 -5.70
N LYS A 7 -14.78 11.88 -6.13
CA LYS A 7 -15.46 13.19 -6.05
C LYS A 7 -15.84 13.59 -4.61
N LEU A 8 -16.20 12.61 -3.78
CA LEU A 8 -16.57 12.86 -2.38
C LEU A 8 -15.37 13.17 -1.49
N LYS A 9 -14.23 12.53 -1.78
CA LYS A 9 -12.99 12.71 -1.00
C LYS A 9 -11.79 12.72 -1.95
N ILE A 10 -11.22 13.90 -2.18
CA ILE A 10 -10.13 14.10 -3.14
C ILE A 10 -8.91 13.21 -2.86
N ASN A 11 -8.58 12.98 -1.59
CA ASN A 11 -7.40 12.20 -1.18
C ASN A 11 -7.68 10.73 -0.89
N ILE A 12 -8.87 10.20 -1.29
CA ILE A 12 -9.18 8.79 -1.08
C ILE A 12 -8.20 7.91 -1.85
N LYS A 13 -7.71 6.87 -1.21
CA LYS A 13 -6.86 5.84 -1.82
C LYS A 13 -7.57 4.49 -1.75
N PHE A 14 -7.19 3.61 -2.65
CA PHE A 14 -7.84 2.30 -2.78
C PHE A 14 -6.82 1.20 -2.60
N SER A 15 -7.27 0.12 -1.99
CA SER A 15 -6.58 -1.17 -1.95
C SER A 15 -7.54 -2.27 -2.36
N SER A 16 -7.03 -3.39 -2.86
CA SER A 16 -7.85 -4.55 -3.22
C SER A 16 -7.01 -5.82 -3.26
N ASP A 17 -7.71 -6.94 -3.12
CA ASP A 17 -7.14 -8.27 -3.32
C ASP A 17 -7.51 -8.76 -4.73
N PHE A 18 -6.57 -9.44 -5.37
CA PHE A 18 -6.72 -9.93 -6.73
C PHE A 18 -6.42 -11.43 -6.79
N ILE A 19 -7.31 -12.17 -7.41
CA ILE A 19 -7.09 -13.58 -7.73
C ILE A 19 -6.75 -13.66 -9.22
N ILE A 20 -5.57 -14.21 -9.52
CA ILE A 20 -5.04 -14.36 -10.87
C ILE A 20 -5.16 -15.82 -11.30
N GLY A 21 -5.51 -16.07 -12.56
CA GLY A 21 -5.68 -17.41 -13.08
C GLY A 21 -6.94 -18.10 -12.55
N TYR A 22 -8.01 -17.33 -12.32
CA TYR A 22 -9.32 -17.93 -12.05
C TYR A 22 -9.75 -18.84 -13.20
N PRO A 23 -10.40 -19.97 -12.95
CA PRO A 23 -10.84 -20.88 -14.02
C PRO A 23 -11.59 -20.15 -15.13
N GLY A 24 -11.13 -20.34 -16.37
CA GLY A 24 -11.68 -19.65 -17.53
C GLY A 24 -11.14 -18.25 -17.80
N GLU A 25 -10.25 -17.71 -16.95
CA GLU A 25 -9.61 -16.40 -17.22
C GLU A 25 -8.83 -16.43 -18.53
N THR A 26 -9.28 -15.65 -19.50
CA THR A 26 -8.60 -15.46 -20.78
C THR A 26 -7.46 -14.44 -20.66
N ALA A 27 -6.62 -14.35 -21.71
CA ALA A 27 -5.61 -13.28 -21.79
C ALA A 27 -6.25 -11.89 -21.84
N GLU A 28 -7.44 -11.77 -22.48
CA GLU A 28 -8.20 -10.53 -22.52
C GLU A 28 -8.71 -10.11 -21.13
N ASP A 29 -9.23 -11.05 -20.34
CA ASP A 29 -9.70 -10.78 -18.98
C ASP A 29 -8.56 -10.35 -18.07
N PHE A 30 -7.41 -11.03 -18.17
CA PHE A 30 -6.21 -10.63 -17.45
C PHE A 30 -5.76 -9.20 -17.84
N ASN A 31 -5.78 -8.86 -19.13
CA ASN A 31 -5.46 -7.49 -19.59
C ASN A 31 -6.47 -6.45 -19.05
N LYS A 32 -7.77 -6.78 -18.96
CA LYS A 32 -8.77 -5.91 -18.32
C LYS A 32 -8.43 -5.69 -16.83
N THR A 33 -7.97 -6.72 -16.13
CA THR A 33 -7.52 -6.62 -14.73
C THR A 33 -6.31 -5.70 -14.59
N LEU A 34 -5.31 -5.81 -15.47
CA LEU A 34 -4.16 -4.90 -15.50
C LEU A 34 -4.57 -3.44 -15.80
N ASN A 35 -5.50 -3.26 -16.72
CA ASN A 35 -6.02 -1.92 -17.04
C ASN A 35 -6.80 -1.32 -15.87
N LEU A 36 -7.61 -2.12 -15.17
CA LEU A 36 -8.30 -1.70 -13.95
C LEU A 36 -7.30 -1.23 -12.89
N MET A 37 -6.22 -2.02 -12.67
CA MET A 37 -5.15 -1.69 -11.75
C MET A 37 -4.52 -0.33 -12.07
N LYS A 38 -4.18 -0.08 -13.35
CA LYS A 38 -3.58 1.17 -13.82
C LYS A 38 -4.53 2.36 -13.71
N ASN A 39 -5.81 2.18 -14.04
CA ASN A 39 -6.81 3.27 -14.07
C ASN A 39 -7.22 3.73 -12.66
N ILE A 40 -7.27 2.82 -11.70
CA ILE A 40 -7.64 3.13 -10.31
C ILE A 40 -6.43 3.59 -9.51
N GLU A 41 -5.24 3.08 -9.84
CA GLU A 41 -3.99 3.32 -9.11
C GLU A 41 -4.08 2.84 -7.66
N PHE A 42 -4.36 1.53 -7.49
CA PHE A 42 -4.38 0.93 -6.17
C PHE A 42 -3.01 1.08 -5.49
N ILE A 43 -2.98 1.77 -4.35
CA ILE A 43 -1.74 2.01 -3.60
C ILE A 43 -1.23 0.79 -2.85
N ASN A 44 -2.14 -0.13 -2.52
CA ASN A 44 -1.85 -1.45 -2.00
C ASN A 44 -2.71 -2.47 -2.73
N SER A 45 -2.11 -3.61 -3.06
CA SER A 45 -2.81 -4.74 -3.66
C SER A 45 -2.12 -6.03 -3.25
N TYR A 46 -2.95 -7.00 -2.87
CA TYR A 46 -2.51 -8.36 -2.63
C TYR A 46 -2.97 -9.21 -3.81
N SER A 47 -2.11 -10.08 -4.31
CA SER A 47 -2.42 -10.90 -5.48
C SER A 47 -2.01 -12.34 -5.24
N PHE A 48 -2.92 -13.25 -5.57
CA PHE A 48 -2.78 -14.67 -5.34
C PHE A 48 -3.16 -15.44 -6.60
N ILE A 49 -2.49 -16.55 -6.86
CA ILE A 49 -2.96 -17.52 -7.86
C ILE A 49 -4.21 -18.19 -7.32
N PHE A 50 -5.21 -18.39 -8.17
CA PHE A 50 -6.41 -19.13 -7.81
C PHE A 50 -6.06 -20.49 -7.23
N SER A 51 -6.64 -20.80 -6.09
CA SER A 51 -6.56 -22.11 -5.47
C SER A 51 -7.98 -22.65 -5.24
N GLY A 52 -8.34 -23.70 -5.98
CA GLY A 52 -9.66 -24.32 -5.88
C GLY A 52 -9.88 -24.92 -4.48
N ARG A 53 -11.04 -24.65 -3.89
CA ARG A 53 -11.44 -25.24 -2.61
C ARG A 53 -12.47 -26.33 -2.86
N PRO A 54 -12.32 -27.55 -2.27
CA PRO A 54 -13.32 -28.61 -2.37
C PRO A 54 -14.71 -28.10 -1.97
N GLY A 55 -15.74 -28.56 -2.68
CA GLY A 55 -17.12 -28.15 -2.43
C GLY A 55 -17.56 -26.82 -3.06
N THR A 56 -16.64 -26.10 -3.73
CA THR A 56 -17.02 -24.89 -4.49
C THR A 56 -17.21 -25.20 -5.99
N PRO A 57 -18.13 -24.51 -6.70
CA PRO A 57 -18.32 -24.72 -8.13
C PRO A 57 -17.03 -24.54 -8.93
N ALA A 58 -16.19 -23.57 -8.54
CA ALA A 58 -14.93 -23.27 -9.21
C ALA A 58 -13.86 -24.37 -9.09
N PHE A 59 -14.02 -25.29 -8.12
CA PHE A 59 -13.05 -26.39 -7.93
C PHE A 59 -12.97 -27.33 -9.14
N ASN A 60 -14.13 -27.59 -9.79
CA ASN A 60 -14.28 -28.52 -10.91
C ASN A 60 -14.14 -27.85 -12.28
N LEU A 61 -13.94 -26.53 -12.33
CA LEU A 61 -13.76 -25.83 -13.60
C LEU A 61 -12.35 -26.03 -14.20
N PRO A 62 -12.21 -25.95 -15.54
CA PRO A 62 -10.92 -26.00 -16.20
C PRO A 62 -9.99 -24.91 -15.69
N LYS A 63 -8.87 -25.31 -15.12
CA LYS A 63 -7.88 -24.37 -14.54
C LYS A 63 -7.03 -23.73 -15.63
N VAL A 64 -6.63 -22.50 -15.40
CA VAL A 64 -5.54 -21.88 -16.16
C VAL A 64 -4.26 -22.66 -15.88
N ASP A 65 -3.43 -22.86 -16.91
CA ASP A 65 -2.13 -23.53 -16.76
C ASP A 65 -1.27 -22.83 -15.69
N ASN A 66 -0.60 -23.62 -14.86
CA ASN A 66 0.18 -23.09 -13.72
C ASN A 66 1.34 -22.18 -14.15
N ILE A 67 1.97 -22.45 -15.31
CA ILE A 67 3.08 -21.63 -15.82
C ILE A 67 2.52 -20.27 -16.25
N GLU A 68 1.40 -20.30 -16.97
CA GLU A 68 0.71 -19.08 -17.39
C GLU A 68 0.20 -18.27 -16.20
N ALA A 69 -0.43 -18.91 -15.22
CA ALA A 69 -0.90 -18.25 -14.02
C ALA A 69 0.25 -17.57 -13.23
N LYS A 70 1.39 -18.22 -13.09
CA LYS A 70 2.60 -17.65 -12.47
C LYS A 70 3.13 -16.47 -13.27
N LYS A 71 3.18 -16.57 -14.60
CA LYS A 71 3.61 -15.48 -15.49
C LYS A 71 2.70 -14.25 -15.33
N ARG A 72 1.39 -14.45 -15.34
CA ARG A 72 0.41 -13.40 -15.09
C ARG A 72 0.58 -12.76 -13.71
N LEU A 73 0.78 -13.57 -12.67
CA LEU A 73 1.01 -13.07 -11.32
C LEU A 73 2.23 -12.15 -11.25
N ILE A 74 3.37 -12.56 -11.83
CA ILE A 74 4.59 -11.75 -11.88
C ILE A 74 4.35 -10.44 -12.62
N GLN A 75 3.67 -10.49 -13.77
CA GLN A 75 3.32 -9.29 -14.54
C GLN A 75 2.43 -8.35 -13.74
N PHE A 76 1.40 -8.89 -13.06
CA PHE A 76 0.51 -8.10 -12.20
C PHE A 76 1.30 -7.43 -11.06
N GLN A 77 2.15 -8.19 -10.35
CA GLN A 77 2.96 -7.68 -9.23
C GLN A 77 3.93 -6.60 -9.67
N THR A 78 4.50 -6.71 -10.88
CA THR A 78 5.36 -5.67 -11.47
C THR A 78 4.59 -4.36 -11.67
N VAL A 79 3.38 -4.43 -12.26
CA VAL A 79 2.54 -3.26 -12.44
C VAL A 79 2.14 -2.64 -11.10
N ALA A 80 1.70 -3.47 -10.15
CA ALA A 80 1.32 -3.04 -8.81
C ALA A 80 2.49 -2.37 -8.06
N GLY A 81 3.68 -2.96 -8.13
CA GLY A 81 4.90 -2.41 -7.54
C GLY A 81 5.27 -1.04 -8.10
N ASN A 82 5.15 -0.86 -9.41
CA ASN A 82 5.41 0.42 -10.08
C ASN A 82 4.41 1.51 -9.65
N ILE A 83 3.12 1.18 -9.53
CA ILE A 83 2.09 2.11 -9.06
C ILE A 83 2.38 2.52 -7.61
N LYS A 84 2.68 1.55 -6.75
CA LYS A 84 3.00 1.79 -5.35
C LYS A 84 4.26 2.64 -5.18
N LYS A 85 5.30 2.39 -5.98
CA LYS A 85 6.53 3.19 -5.99
C LYS A 85 6.24 4.63 -6.36
N LYS A 86 5.57 4.87 -7.48
CA LYS A 86 5.16 6.21 -7.91
C LYS A 86 4.36 6.95 -6.84
N TYR A 87 3.38 6.28 -6.23
CA TYR A 87 2.60 6.89 -5.15
C TYR A 87 3.48 7.31 -3.98
N ARG A 88 4.42 6.47 -3.53
CA ARG A 88 5.32 6.81 -2.43
C ARG A 88 6.26 7.96 -2.75
N GLU A 89 6.75 8.05 -3.98
CA GLU A 89 7.55 9.18 -4.44
C GLU A 89 6.78 10.51 -4.31
N THR A 90 5.46 10.51 -4.52
CA THR A 90 4.64 11.73 -4.31
C THR A 90 4.54 12.15 -2.85
N LEU A 91 4.86 11.28 -1.90
CA LEU A 91 4.82 11.59 -0.47
C LEU A 91 6.09 12.30 0.03
N ILE A 92 7.16 12.28 -0.74
CA ILE A 92 8.42 12.97 -0.37
C ILE A 92 8.15 14.46 -0.18
N ASN A 93 8.72 15.02 0.87
CA ASN A 93 8.50 16.38 1.37
C ASN A 93 7.11 16.66 1.96
N GLN A 94 6.18 15.69 1.95
CA GLN A 94 4.91 15.83 2.64
C GLN A 94 5.05 15.51 4.13
N THR A 95 4.12 16.03 4.92
CA THR A 95 3.95 15.69 6.34
C THR A 95 2.85 14.65 6.48
N ARG A 96 3.13 13.59 7.23
CA ARG A 96 2.20 12.49 7.49
C ARG A 96 2.06 12.26 8.99
N ALA A 97 0.84 12.03 9.46
CA ALA A 97 0.60 11.53 10.80
C ALA A 97 0.93 10.03 10.82
N VAL A 98 1.82 9.61 11.71
CA VAL A 98 2.33 8.23 11.80
C VAL A 98 2.09 7.70 13.20
N LEU A 99 1.38 6.57 13.29
CA LEU A 99 1.28 5.77 14.52
C LEU A 99 2.49 4.85 14.59
N PHE A 100 3.31 5.01 15.62
CA PHE A 100 4.47 4.15 15.85
C PHE A 100 4.07 2.89 16.61
N GLU A 101 4.33 1.73 16.01
CA GLU A 101 3.93 0.42 16.51
C GLU A 101 5.02 -0.21 17.39
N ASN A 102 6.26 -0.16 16.93
CA ASN A 102 7.38 -0.80 17.62
C ASN A 102 8.73 -0.11 17.36
N LYS A 103 9.69 -0.42 18.22
CA LYS A 103 11.09 -0.11 18.03
C LYS A 103 11.76 -1.24 17.25
N ILE A 104 12.56 -0.90 16.25
CA ILE A 104 13.36 -1.85 15.46
C ILE A 104 14.76 -1.88 16.09
N ASN A 105 15.16 -3.03 16.65
CA ASN A 105 16.48 -3.24 17.25
C ASN A 105 16.85 -2.20 18.33
N ASN A 106 18.14 -2.18 18.72
CA ASN A 106 18.65 -1.27 19.75
C ASN A 106 19.02 0.13 19.23
N ASP A 107 18.86 0.42 17.95
CA ASP A 107 19.43 1.61 17.29
C ASP A 107 18.54 2.86 17.32
N ASN A 108 17.60 2.97 18.26
CA ASN A 108 16.65 4.09 18.33
C ASN A 108 15.89 4.32 17.01
N ILE A 109 15.63 3.25 16.25
CA ILE A 109 14.85 3.25 15.04
C ILE A 109 13.45 2.75 15.37
N TYR A 110 12.44 3.51 14.96
CA TYR A 110 11.04 3.20 15.20
C TYR A 110 10.32 2.97 13.88
N PHE A 111 9.46 1.96 13.90
CA PHE A 111 8.56 1.63 12.80
C PHE A 111 7.13 2.04 13.15
N GLY A 112 6.46 2.60 12.17
CA GLY A 112 5.05 2.97 12.28
C GLY A 112 4.35 2.94 10.94
N ARG A 113 3.08 3.34 10.95
CA ARG A 113 2.24 3.41 9.74
C ARG A 113 1.51 4.74 9.67
N ASP A 114 1.40 5.28 8.46
CA ASP A 114 0.54 6.41 8.20
C ASP A 114 -0.93 5.97 8.01
N GLU A 115 -1.82 6.93 7.81
CA GLU A 115 -3.27 6.71 7.62
C GLU A 115 -3.62 5.86 6.39
N TYR A 116 -2.68 5.66 5.46
CA TYR A 116 -2.82 4.80 4.27
C TYR A 116 -2.00 3.51 4.37
N PHE A 117 -1.61 3.12 5.57
CA PHE A 117 -0.82 1.92 5.86
C PHE A 117 0.56 1.89 5.18
N ASN A 118 1.11 3.05 4.80
CA ASN A 118 2.50 3.09 4.38
C ASN A 118 3.41 2.84 5.58
N SER A 119 4.37 1.95 5.42
CA SER A 119 5.44 1.73 6.39
C SER A 119 6.32 2.97 6.49
N VAL A 120 6.53 3.48 7.69
CA VAL A 120 7.36 4.65 7.97
C VAL A 120 8.41 4.30 9.02
N VAL A 121 9.65 4.66 8.76
CA VAL A 121 10.78 4.46 9.67
C VAL A 121 11.39 5.80 10.02
N VAL A 122 11.64 5.99 11.32
CA VAL A 122 12.20 7.22 11.87
C VAL A 122 13.25 6.87 12.94
N LYS A 123 14.35 7.61 12.97
CA LYS A 123 15.31 7.58 14.06
C LYS A 123 14.94 8.63 15.11
N SER A 124 14.89 8.26 16.38
CA SER A 124 14.52 9.15 17.48
C SER A 124 15.15 8.69 18.80
N ASP A 125 15.64 9.64 19.57
CA ASP A 125 16.10 9.38 20.95
C ASP A 125 14.91 9.31 21.94
N GLU A 126 13.76 9.84 21.57
CA GLU A 126 12.53 9.72 22.34
C GLU A 126 11.86 8.37 22.06
N ARG A 127 11.18 7.83 23.06
CA ARG A 127 10.32 6.65 22.88
C ARG A 127 9.08 7.02 22.10
N LEU A 128 8.91 6.41 20.92
CA LEU A 128 7.78 6.70 20.03
C LEU A 128 6.66 5.65 20.07
N THR A 129 6.93 4.43 20.52
CA THR A 129 5.95 3.32 20.51
C THR A 129 4.64 3.71 21.18
N GLY A 130 3.52 3.48 20.48
CA GLY A 130 2.17 3.81 20.94
C GLY A 130 1.78 5.29 20.76
N THR A 131 2.63 6.10 20.11
CA THR A 131 2.37 7.52 19.88
C THR A 131 2.09 7.84 18.43
N ILE A 132 1.33 8.91 18.19
CA ILE A 132 1.16 9.49 16.85
C ILE A 132 2.01 10.75 16.77
N LYS A 133 2.85 10.84 15.75
CA LYS A 133 3.69 12.03 15.48
C LYS A 133 3.55 12.47 14.03
N ASN A 134 3.72 13.77 13.80
CA ASN A 134 3.82 14.32 12.45
C ASN A 134 5.25 14.13 11.93
N ILE A 135 5.36 13.44 10.82
CA ILE A 135 6.63 13.07 10.20
C ILE A 135 6.75 13.73 8.84
N LYS A 136 7.81 14.49 8.63
CA LYS A 136 8.20 14.94 7.29
C LYS A 136 8.90 13.78 6.58
N ILE A 137 8.33 13.33 5.47
CA ILE A 137 8.92 12.29 4.64
C ILE A 137 10.09 12.89 3.85
N LEU A 138 11.23 12.25 3.93
CA LEU A 138 12.48 12.69 3.29
C LEU A 138 12.83 11.81 2.09
N GLU A 139 12.60 10.50 2.24
CA GLU A 139 12.98 9.50 1.25
C GLU A 139 11.94 8.39 1.19
N SER A 140 11.93 7.66 0.08
CA SER A 140 11.13 6.45 -0.09
C SER A 140 11.93 5.38 -0.82
N ASN A 141 11.73 4.13 -0.42
CA ASN A 141 12.11 2.97 -1.21
C ASN A 141 10.87 2.16 -1.60
N GLN A 142 11.08 0.99 -2.19
CA GLN A 142 9.98 0.13 -2.64
C GLN A 142 8.99 -0.22 -1.51
N ASN A 143 9.42 -0.32 -0.26
CA ASN A 143 8.61 -0.84 0.85
C ASN A 143 8.41 0.15 1.99
N THR A 144 9.22 1.19 2.11
CA THR A 144 9.32 2.02 3.32
C THR A 144 9.51 3.48 2.97
N LEU A 145 8.90 4.35 3.74
CA LEU A 145 9.14 5.78 3.79
C LEU A 145 10.09 6.08 4.95
N PHE A 146 11.02 6.98 4.74
CA PHE A 146 11.94 7.47 5.78
C PHE A 146 11.65 8.94 6.03
N GLY A 147 11.69 9.34 7.29
CA GLY A 147 11.35 10.70 7.65
C GLY A 147 11.95 11.14 8.96
N LYS A 148 11.62 12.37 9.33
CA LYS A 148 11.98 12.95 10.62
C LYS A 148 10.78 13.56 11.31
N ILE A 149 10.78 13.54 12.64
CA ILE A 149 9.75 14.19 13.46
C ILE A 149 9.76 15.68 13.18
N ILE A 150 8.58 16.24 12.96
CA ILE A 150 8.40 17.70 12.99
C ILE A 150 8.00 18.05 14.41
N SER A 151 8.86 18.79 15.11
CA SER A 151 8.49 19.38 16.39
C SER A 151 7.30 20.30 16.15
N THR A 152 6.16 20.01 16.78
CA THR A 152 5.06 20.97 16.84
C THR A 152 5.60 22.16 17.64
N ILE A 153 5.83 23.30 16.98
CA ILE A 153 6.04 24.54 17.70
C ILE A 153 4.75 24.74 18.48
N SER A 154 4.78 24.48 19.77
CA SER A 154 3.68 24.83 20.67
C SER A 154 3.53 26.35 20.59
N GLN A 155 2.49 26.81 19.89
CA GLN A 155 2.02 28.17 20.07
C GLN A 155 1.66 28.26 21.55
N LYS A 156 2.55 28.86 22.35
CA LYS A 156 2.17 29.38 23.66
C LYS A 156 1.01 30.35 23.39
N LYS A 157 -0.20 29.93 23.71
CA LYS A 157 -1.28 30.86 23.95
C LYS A 157 -0.83 31.76 25.10
N ASN A 158 -0.36 32.94 24.77
CA ASN A 158 -0.30 34.01 25.74
C ASN A 158 -1.75 34.30 26.12
N ALA A 159 -2.20 33.77 27.24
CA ALA A 159 -3.36 34.28 27.96
C ALA A 159 -2.87 35.52 28.70
N ALA A 160 -3.26 36.67 28.21
CA ALA A 160 -3.28 37.90 28.95
C ALA A 160 -4.66 38.01 29.61
#